data_38ead5f7048e773e74dfe81e337fa991
#
_entry.id   38ead5f7048e773e74dfe81e337fa991
#
_cell.length_a   1.000
_cell.length_b   1.000
_cell.length_c   1.000
_cell.angle_alpha   90.00
_cell.angle_beta   90.00
_cell.angle_gamma   90.00
#
_symmetry.space_group_name_H-M   'P 1'
#
loop_
_entity.id
_entity.type
_entity.pdbx_description
1 polymer ?
#
loop_
_entity_poly.entity_id
_entity_poly.type
_entity_poly.pdbx_seq_one_letter_code
_entity_poly.pdbx_strand_id
1 'polypeptide(L)'
;GKKFAILARRYNAITLNDMLQARYQSRAVVWIASVSLLVAFVGAIAVQFIGGARLLETAAGIKYETGLLIFGITIALYTAFGGFRASVLNDTMQGMVMLIGTIVLLVGVVHAAGGLHQAVDTLQRIDPQLVSPHGADDILSPTFMTSFWVLVCFGVIGLPHTAVRCISYKDSKAVHRGIVIGTIVVAILMFGMHLAGALGRAVLPGLTVPDLVIPTLMVQVLPPWAAGLFLAAPMAAIMSN
;
A
#
# COMPACT_ATOMS: atom_id res chain seq x y z
N GLY A 1 -2.71 4.35 18.44
CA GLY A 1 -3.09 5.72 18.10
C GLY A 1 -3.40 6.59 19.31
N LYS A 2 -4.48 6.32 20.09
CA LYS A 2 -4.94 7.22 21.17
C LYS A 2 -3.90 7.50 22.26
N LYS A 3 -3.23 6.47 22.78
CA LYS A 3 -2.16 6.65 23.79
C LYS A 3 -0.99 7.46 23.25
N PHE A 4 -0.66 7.27 21.97
CA PHE A 4 0.41 7.99 21.30
C PHE A 4 0.07 9.49 21.18
N ALA A 5 -1.13 9.84 20.75
CA ALA A 5 -1.61 11.22 20.68
C ALA A 5 -1.63 11.92 22.05
N ILE A 6 -2.00 11.21 23.12
CA ILE A 6 -1.99 11.76 24.48
C ILE A 6 -0.56 12.05 24.95
N LEU A 7 0.38 11.11 24.73
CA LEU A 7 1.77 11.28 25.11
C LEU A 7 2.44 12.40 24.33
N ALA A 8 2.19 12.47 23.01
CA ALA A 8 2.73 13.53 22.15
C ALA A 8 2.31 14.92 22.66
N ARG A 9 1.05 15.11 23.00
CA ARG A 9 0.55 16.37 23.58
C ARG A 9 1.17 16.68 24.94
N ARG A 10 1.36 15.65 25.77
CA ARG A 10 1.98 15.83 27.10
C ARG A 10 3.43 16.31 27.01
N TYR A 11 4.17 15.86 26.00
CA TYR A 11 5.57 16.20 25.78
C TYR A 11 5.78 17.30 24.74
N ASN A 12 4.70 17.88 24.18
CA ASN A 12 4.77 18.83 23.06
C ASN A 12 5.59 18.26 21.87
N ALA A 13 5.52 16.95 21.67
CA ALA A 13 6.26 16.26 20.63
C ALA A 13 5.56 16.45 19.28
N ILE A 14 6.29 16.85 18.27
CA ILE A 14 5.84 17.01 16.87
C ILE A 14 6.28 15.80 16.05
N THR A 15 7.41 15.22 16.40
CA THR A 15 8.00 14.08 15.72
C THR A 15 8.13 12.85 16.62
N LEU A 16 8.37 11.69 16.03
CA LEU A 16 8.70 10.48 16.78
C LEU A 16 9.99 10.66 17.60
N ASN A 17 10.97 11.37 17.04
CA ASN A 17 12.24 11.62 17.70
C ASN A 17 12.09 12.47 18.96
N ASP A 18 11.16 13.45 18.95
CA ASP A 18 10.86 14.24 20.15
C ASP A 18 10.32 13.35 21.28
N MET A 19 9.47 12.38 20.92
CA MET A 19 8.95 11.42 21.89
C MET A 19 10.04 10.50 22.45
N LEU A 20 10.95 10.02 21.59
CA LEU A 20 12.09 9.21 22.01
C LEU A 20 13.02 10.01 22.92
N GLN A 21 13.31 11.27 22.57
CA GLN A 21 14.11 12.18 23.41
C GLN A 21 13.46 12.41 24.75
N ALA A 22 12.16 12.70 24.79
CA ALA A 22 11.40 12.92 26.02
C ALA A 22 11.37 11.67 26.92
N ARG A 23 11.28 10.48 26.31
CA ARG A 23 11.19 9.21 27.04
C ARG A 23 12.51 8.70 27.56
N TYR A 24 13.55 8.74 26.73
CA TYR A 24 14.85 8.12 27.03
C TYR A 24 15.92 9.13 27.48
N GLN A 25 15.72 10.42 27.24
CA GLN A 25 16.65 11.50 27.55
C GLN A 25 18.08 11.23 27.06
N SER A 26 18.21 10.48 25.96
CA SER A 26 19.48 10.04 25.41
C SER A 26 19.60 10.42 23.92
N ARG A 27 20.60 11.22 23.60
CA ARG A 27 20.91 11.59 22.22
C ARG A 27 21.30 10.37 21.37
N ALA A 28 21.99 9.40 21.97
CA ALA A 28 22.40 8.20 21.26
C ALA A 28 21.20 7.40 20.77
N VAL A 29 20.16 7.22 21.61
CA VAL A 29 18.92 6.54 21.23
C VAL A 29 18.23 7.25 20.05
N VAL A 30 18.14 8.57 20.09
CA VAL A 30 17.53 9.37 19.02
C VAL A 30 18.34 9.24 17.72
N TRP A 31 19.67 9.31 17.76
CA TRP A 31 20.51 9.14 16.58
C TRP A 31 20.41 7.75 15.97
N ILE A 32 20.50 6.70 16.77
CA ILE A 32 20.37 5.32 16.29
C ILE A 32 18.99 5.10 15.66
N ALA A 33 17.93 5.55 16.32
CA ALA A 33 16.57 5.46 15.77
C ALA A 33 16.44 6.24 14.45
N SER A 34 16.97 7.47 14.38
CA SER A 34 16.90 8.29 13.15
C SER A 34 17.60 7.61 11.98
N VAL A 35 18.81 7.10 12.19
CA VAL A 35 19.57 6.42 11.13
C VAL A 35 18.85 5.13 10.70
N SER A 36 18.38 4.32 11.65
CA SER A 36 17.62 3.09 11.34
C SER A 36 16.37 3.38 10.53
N LEU A 37 15.64 4.43 10.87
CA LEU A 37 14.45 4.86 10.15
C LEU A 37 14.77 5.35 8.74
N LEU A 38 15.84 6.14 8.58
CA LEU A 38 16.28 6.59 7.24
C LEU A 38 16.61 5.40 6.33
N VAL A 39 17.35 4.41 6.83
CA VAL A 39 17.68 3.20 6.07
C VAL A 39 16.40 2.43 5.69
N ALA A 40 15.46 2.27 6.64
CA ALA A 40 14.20 1.59 6.39
C ALA A 40 13.35 2.33 5.34
N PHE A 41 13.30 3.66 5.39
CA PHE A 41 12.57 4.47 4.42
C PHE A 41 13.17 4.44 3.02
N VAL A 42 14.50 4.38 2.88
CA VAL A 42 15.13 4.20 1.57
C VAL A 42 14.63 2.90 0.91
N GLY A 43 14.57 1.79 1.67
CA GLY A 43 14.00 0.54 1.16
C GLY A 43 12.52 0.66 0.79
N ALA A 44 11.71 1.30 1.63
CA ALA A 44 10.29 1.50 1.36
C ALA A 44 10.04 2.35 0.10
N ILE A 45 10.80 3.45 -0.08
CA ILE A 45 10.71 4.32 -1.25
C ILE A 45 11.15 3.57 -2.52
N ALA A 46 12.19 2.74 -2.45
CA ALA A 46 12.63 1.95 -3.59
C ALA A 46 11.52 1.03 -4.13
N VAL A 47 10.77 0.36 -3.26
CA VAL A 47 9.61 -0.46 -3.65
C VAL A 47 8.53 0.38 -4.33
N GLN A 48 8.27 1.58 -3.84
CA GLN A 48 7.32 2.51 -4.45
C GLN A 48 7.75 2.93 -5.86
N PHE A 49 9.03 3.23 -6.05
CA PHE A 49 9.56 3.61 -7.37
C PHE A 49 9.45 2.46 -8.37
N ILE A 50 9.74 1.24 -7.95
CA ILE A 50 9.57 0.04 -8.79
C ILE A 50 8.10 -0.09 -9.21
N GLY A 51 7.16 -0.02 -8.28
CA GLY A 51 5.73 -0.08 -8.56
C GLY A 51 5.26 1.00 -9.53
N GLY A 52 5.69 2.25 -9.34
CA GLY A 52 5.37 3.37 -10.22
C GLY A 52 5.93 3.22 -11.63
N ALA A 53 7.18 2.75 -11.75
CA ALA A 53 7.80 2.50 -13.04
C ALA A 53 7.10 1.38 -13.82
N ARG A 54 6.74 0.27 -13.15
CA ARG A 54 5.96 -0.83 -13.76
C ARG A 54 4.58 -0.40 -14.21
N LEU A 55 3.95 0.48 -13.45
CA LEU A 55 2.66 1.06 -13.84
C LEU A 55 2.77 1.90 -15.11
N LEU A 56 3.77 2.78 -15.20
CA LEU A 56 4.03 3.60 -16.40
C LEU A 56 4.41 2.73 -17.61
N GLU A 57 5.17 1.68 -17.40
CA GLU A 57 5.51 0.71 -18.44
C GLU A 57 4.25 0.07 -19.04
N THR A 58 3.31 -0.36 -18.21
CA THR A 58 2.07 -1.00 -18.66
C THR A 58 1.06 0.00 -19.24
N ALA A 59 0.90 1.15 -18.60
CA ALA A 59 -0.13 2.12 -18.97
C ALA A 59 0.25 2.98 -20.17
N ALA A 60 1.52 3.36 -20.29
CA ALA A 60 1.99 4.31 -21.28
C ALA A 60 3.01 3.71 -22.28
N GLY A 61 3.38 2.44 -22.13
CA GLY A 61 4.39 1.81 -22.98
C GLY A 61 5.80 2.40 -22.83
N ILE A 62 6.07 3.08 -21.73
CA ILE A 62 7.36 3.73 -21.45
C ILE A 62 8.33 2.67 -20.93
N LYS A 63 9.59 2.72 -21.37
CA LYS A 63 10.62 1.82 -20.85
C LYS A 63 10.75 1.98 -19.32
N TYR A 64 10.96 0.87 -18.62
CA TYR A 64 11.04 0.80 -17.16
C TYR A 64 11.99 1.87 -16.58
N GLU A 65 13.22 2.01 -17.13
CA GLU A 65 14.22 2.96 -16.63
C GLU A 65 13.76 4.42 -16.78
N THR A 66 13.09 4.73 -17.90
CA THR A 66 12.53 6.05 -18.15
C THR A 66 11.37 6.33 -17.22
N GLY A 67 10.51 5.34 -17.01
CA GLY A 67 9.40 5.39 -16.04
C GLY A 67 9.89 5.63 -14.62
N LEU A 68 10.98 4.98 -14.21
CA LEU A 68 11.62 5.17 -12.91
C LEU A 68 12.09 6.61 -12.69
N LEU A 69 12.75 7.20 -13.71
CA LEU A 69 13.23 8.58 -13.64
C LEU A 69 12.08 9.60 -13.59
N ILE A 70 11.09 9.44 -14.48
CA ILE A 70 9.92 10.34 -14.52
C ILE A 70 9.21 10.31 -13.18
N PHE A 71 8.96 9.11 -12.66
CA PHE A 71 8.24 8.91 -11.41
C PHE A 71 9.03 9.48 -10.22
N GLY A 72 10.33 9.20 -10.14
CA GLY A 72 11.20 9.69 -9.08
C GLY A 72 11.31 11.21 -9.05
N ILE A 73 11.49 11.85 -10.21
CA ILE A 73 11.54 13.30 -10.32
C ILE A 73 10.20 13.93 -9.93
N THR A 74 9.09 13.36 -10.40
CA THR A 74 7.74 13.85 -10.09
C THR A 74 7.46 13.83 -8.60
N ILE A 75 7.80 12.71 -7.91
CA ILE A 75 7.63 12.60 -6.46
C ILE A 75 8.52 13.60 -5.74
N ALA A 76 9.80 13.71 -6.11
CA ALA A 76 10.72 14.63 -5.47
C ALA A 76 10.24 16.09 -5.55
N LEU A 77 9.80 16.53 -6.72
CA LEU A 77 9.26 17.87 -6.93
C LEU A 77 7.96 18.09 -6.15
N TYR A 78 7.00 17.17 -6.28
CA TYR A 78 5.72 17.26 -5.58
C TYR A 78 5.90 17.33 -4.06
N THR A 79 6.76 16.48 -3.50
CA THR A 79 7.02 16.43 -2.05
C THR A 79 7.73 17.69 -1.57
N ALA A 80 8.70 18.20 -2.34
CA ALA A 80 9.45 19.41 -1.98
C ALA A 80 8.55 20.65 -1.90
N PHE A 81 7.56 20.78 -2.80
CA PHE A 81 6.68 21.94 -2.87
C PHE A 81 5.36 21.79 -2.09
N GLY A 82 4.89 20.56 -1.86
CA GLY A 82 3.53 20.31 -1.35
C GLY A 82 3.34 20.49 0.15
N GLY A 83 4.34 20.16 0.96
CA GLY A 83 4.26 20.17 2.41
C GLY A 83 3.21 19.19 2.99
N PHE A 84 3.17 19.06 4.32
CA PHE A 84 2.33 18.07 5.04
C PHE A 84 0.83 18.22 4.79
N ARG A 85 0.31 19.46 4.75
CA ARG A 85 -1.15 19.70 4.57
C ARG A 85 -1.62 19.32 3.18
N ALA A 86 -0.86 19.65 2.16
CA ALA A 86 -1.18 19.27 0.79
C ALA A 86 -1.11 17.74 0.62
N SER A 87 -0.12 17.07 1.24
CA SER A 87 -0.02 15.62 1.24
C SER A 87 -1.27 14.97 1.82
N VAL A 88 -1.71 15.36 3.02
CA VAL A 88 -2.89 14.75 3.68
C VAL A 88 -4.18 14.94 2.87
N LEU A 89 -4.38 16.10 2.23
CA LEU A 89 -5.55 16.34 1.37
C LEU A 89 -5.49 15.46 0.12
N ASN A 90 -4.33 15.38 -0.50
CA ASN A 90 -4.09 14.54 -1.65
C ASN A 90 -4.31 13.06 -1.32
N ASP A 91 -3.75 12.55 -0.21
CA ASP A 91 -3.95 11.19 0.28
C ASP A 91 -5.42 10.83 0.45
N THR A 92 -6.24 11.78 0.92
CA THR A 92 -7.67 11.55 1.11
C THR A 92 -8.39 11.37 -0.23
N MET A 93 -8.12 12.24 -1.21
CA MET A 93 -8.68 12.13 -2.56
C MET A 93 -8.23 10.84 -3.25
N GLN A 94 -6.94 10.55 -3.16
CA GLN A 94 -6.35 9.34 -3.71
C GLN A 94 -6.94 8.08 -3.06
N GLY A 95 -7.12 8.07 -1.75
CA GLY A 95 -7.75 6.97 -1.03
C GLY A 95 -9.18 6.67 -1.49
N MET A 96 -9.95 7.70 -1.85
CA MET A 96 -11.29 7.51 -2.42
C MET A 96 -11.21 6.85 -3.82
N VAL A 97 -10.32 7.34 -4.68
CA VAL A 97 -10.10 6.75 -6.02
C VAL A 97 -9.64 5.31 -5.91
N MET A 98 -8.70 5.02 -4.99
CA MET A 98 -8.24 3.65 -4.71
C MET A 98 -9.38 2.74 -4.27
N LEU A 99 -10.23 3.20 -3.34
CA LEU A 99 -11.34 2.39 -2.83
C LEU A 99 -12.32 2.01 -3.95
N ILE A 100 -12.73 2.98 -4.76
CA ILE A 100 -13.62 2.74 -5.90
C ILE A 100 -12.93 1.85 -6.92
N GLY A 101 -11.68 2.15 -7.27
CA GLY A 101 -10.90 1.38 -8.25
C GLY A 101 -10.71 -0.08 -7.84
N THR A 102 -10.44 -0.33 -6.57
CA THR A 102 -10.32 -1.70 -6.04
C THR A 102 -11.60 -2.50 -6.18
N ILE A 103 -12.75 -1.90 -5.85
CA ILE A 103 -14.06 -2.56 -5.96
C ILE A 103 -14.37 -2.86 -7.45
N VAL A 104 -14.19 -1.86 -8.32
CA VAL A 104 -14.46 -2.01 -9.75
C VAL A 104 -13.53 -3.05 -10.38
N LEU A 105 -12.25 -3.03 -10.04
CA LEU A 105 -11.29 -4.04 -10.52
C LEU A 105 -11.67 -5.44 -10.06
N LEU A 106 -11.99 -5.63 -8.78
CA LEU A 106 -12.36 -6.94 -8.26
C LEU A 106 -13.60 -7.50 -8.95
N VAL A 107 -14.64 -6.67 -9.12
CA VAL A 107 -15.85 -7.06 -9.85
C VAL A 107 -15.52 -7.42 -11.30
N GLY A 108 -14.69 -6.61 -11.96
CA GLY A 108 -14.24 -6.87 -13.33
C GLY A 108 -13.45 -8.17 -13.46
N VAL A 109 -12.51 -8.45 -12.56
CA VAL A 109 -11.72 -9.69 -12.56
C VAL A 109 -12.61 -10.92 -12.33
N VAL A 110 -13.52 -10.85 -11.35
CA VAL A 110 -14.47 -11.95 -11.11
C VAL A 110 -15.35 -12.19 -12.33
N HIS A 111 -15.83 -11.13 -12.98
CA HIS A 111 -16.64 -11.25 -14.20
C HIS A 111 -15.83 -11.85 -15.37
N ALA A 112 -14.60 -11.37 -15.60
CA ALA A 112 -13.71 -11.87 -16.64
C ALA A 112 -13.31 -13.33 -16.46
N ALA A 113 -13.22 -13.79 -15.20
CA ALA A 113 -12.96 -15.17 -14.85
C ALA A 113 -14.20 -16.10 -14.97
N GLY A 114 -15.36 -15.56 -15.35
CA GLY A 114 -16.62 -16.32 -15.44
C GLY A 114 -17.32 -16.54 -14.09
N GLY A 115 -16.97 -15.75 -13.07
CA GLY A 115 -17.46 -15.87 -11.69
C GLY A 115 -16.44 -16.48 -10.74
N LEU A 116 -16.68 -16.31 -9.44
CA LEU A 116 -15.73 -16.76 -8.42
C LEU A 116 -15.49 -18.28 -8.45
N HIS A 117 -16.54 -19.06 -8.66
CA HIS A 117 -16.43 -20.52 -8.70
C HIS A 117 -15.56 -20.97 -9.87
N GLN A 118 -15.81 -20.43 -11.08
CA GLN A 118 -15.03 -20.77 -12.25
C GLN A 118 -13.58 -20.29 -12.16
N ALA A 119 -13.33 -19.15 -11.52
CA ALA A 119 -11.98 -18.68 -11.24
C ALA A 119 -11.20 -19.66 -10.35
N VAL A 120 -11.82 -20.14 -9.27
CA VAL A 120 -11.22 -21.12 -8.35
C VAL A 120 -10.97 -22.45 -9.06
N ASP A 121 -11.91 -22.94 -9.86
CA ASP A 121 -11.76 -24.17 -10.64
C ASP A 121 -10.60 -24.03 -11.65
N THR A 122 -10.48 -22.87 -12.28
CA THR A 122 -9.38 -22.60 -13.22
C THR A 122 -8.03 -22.58 -12.49
N LEU A 123 -7.94 -21.95 -11.34
CA LEU A 123 -6.72 -21.96 -10.51
C LEU A 123 -6.35 -23.40 -10.11
N GLN A 124 -7.32 -24.20 -9.70
CA GLN A 124 -7.11 -25.59 -9.30
C GLN A 124 -6.64 -26.47 -10.47
N ARG A 125 -7.08 -26.17 -11.70
CA ARG A 125 -6.61 -26.86 -12.91
C ARG A 125 -5.20 -26.45 -13.32
N ILE A 126 -4.81 -25.17 -13.09
CA ILE A 126 -3.46 -24.70 -13.38
C ILE A 126 -2.48 -25.35 -12.41
N ASP A 127 -2.77 -25.27 -11.12
CA ASP A 127 -2.00 -25.90 -10.05
C ASP A 127 -2.89 -26.01 -8.80
N PRO A 128 -3.19 -27.23 -8.31
CA PRO A 128 -3.98 -27.44 -7.10
C PRO A 128 -3.41 -26.71 -5.86
N GLN A 129 -2.11 -26.48 -5.81
CA GLN A 129 -1.46 -25.78 -4.71
C GLN A 129 -1.86 -24.30 -4.64
N LEU A 130 -2.26 -23.65 -5.75
CA LEU A 130 -2.70 -22.26 -5.78
C LEU A 130 -3.95 -21.99 -4.91
N VAL A 131 -4.76 -23.01 -4.68
CA VAL A 131 -5.93 -22.94 -3.82
C VAL A 131 -5.70 -23.54 -2.44
N SER A 132 -4.46 -23.97 -2.14
CA SER A 132 -4.08 -24.45 -0.83
C SER A 132 -3.80 -23.31 0.15
N PRO A 133 -3.96 -23.51 1.47
CA PRO A 133 -3.63 -22.47 2.46
C PRO A 133 -2.16 -22.01 2.46
N HIS A 134 -1.26 -22.85 1.97
CA HIS A 134 0.18 -22.57 1.96
C HIS A 134 0.70 -22.04 0.62
N GLY A 135 -0.17 -22.01 -0.41
CA GLY A 135 0.19 -21.58 -1.76
C GLY A 135 1.09 -22.58 -2.50
N ALA A 136 1.52 -22.24 -3.70
CA ALA A 136 2.45 -23.05 -4.46
C ALA A 136 3.80 -23.18 -3.74
N ASP A 137 4.39 -24.37 -3.77
CA ASP A 137 5.70 -24.69 -3.16
C ASP A 137 5.80 -24.36 -1.65
N ASP A 138 4.70 -24.39 -0.91
CA ASP A 138 4.63 -24.05 0.52
C ASP A 138 5.23 -22.66 0.87
N ILE A 139 5.17 -21.72 -0.08
CA ILE A 139 5.76 -20.38 0.08
C ILE A 139 5.18 -19.63 1.29
N LEU A 140 3.92 -19.92 1.65
CA LEU A 140 3.23 -19.39 2.82
C LEU A 140 3.35 -20.33 4.02
N SER A 141 4.57 -20.72 4.37
CA SER A 141 4.80 -21.58 5.52
C SER A 141 4.22 -20.96 6.82
N PRO A 142 3.80 -21.77 7.82
CA PRO A 142 3.26 -21.26 9.08
C PRO A 142 4.20 -20.27 9.78
N THR A 143 5.52 -20.51 9.70
CA THR A 143 6.53 -19.61 10.27
C THR A 143 6.55 -18.27 9.54
N PHE A 144 6.53 -18.27 8.20
CA PHE A 144 6.47 -17.07 7.39
C PHE A 144 5.19 -16.29 7.72
N MET A 145 4.04 -16.93 7.71
CA MET A 145 2.75 -16.30 8.00
C MET A 145 2.72 -15.67 9.40
N THR A 146 3.19 -16.39 10.41
CA THR A 146 3.26 -15.87 11.78
C THR A 146 4.19 -14.65 11.87
N SER A 147 5.38 -14.72 11.26
CA SER A 147 6.33 -13.61 11.22
C SER A 147 5.76 -12.38 10.51
N PHE A 148 5.10 -12.61 9.38
CA PHE A 148 4.43 -11.56 8.61
C PHE A 148 3.30 -10.88 9.42
N TRP A 149 2.47 -11.67 10.10
CA TRP A 149 1.41 -11.13 10.97
C TRP A 149 1.99 -10.30 12.13
N VAL A 150 3.04 -10.79 12.78
CA VAL A 150 3.72 -10.02 13.84
C VAL A 150 4.28 -8.72 13.27
N LEU A 151 4.93 -8.75 12.11
CA LEU A 151 5.46 -7.57 11.46
C LEU A 151 4.35 -6.55 11.14
N VAL A 152 3.28 -6.98 10.49
CA VAL A 152 2.20 -6.09 10.07
C VAL A 152 1.40 -5.56 11.27
N CYS A 153 1.07 -6.41 12.24
CA CYS A 153 0.26 -5.99 13.39
C CYS A 153 1.01 -5.09 14.37
N PHE A 154 2.30 -5.32 14.59
CA PHE A 154 3.08 -4.58 15.57
C PHE A 154 4.06 -3.59 14.94
N GLY A 155 4.70 -3.95 13.84
CA GLY A 155 5.71 -3.12 13.18
C GLY A 155 5.13 -1.80 12.64
N VAL A 156 3.94 -1.84 12.05
CA VAL A 156 3.28 -0.64 11.49
C VAL A 156 3.00 0.43 12.55
N ILE A 157 2.80 0.06 13.81
CA ILE A 157 2.55 1.01 14.91
C ILE A 157 3.79 1.90 15.16
N GLY A 158 4.98 1.35 14.94
CA GLY A 158 6.26 2.05 15.14
C GLY A 158 6.70 2.93 13.97
N LEU A 159 6.01 2.88 12.84
CA LEU A 159 6.40 3.68 11.67
C LEU A 159 6.14 5.16 11.89
N PRO A 160 7.11 6.04 11.59
CA PRO A 160 7.02 7.48 11.86
C PRO A 160 5.84 8.16 11.18
N HIS A 161 5.50 7.79 9.94
CA HIS A 161 4.35 8.35 9.23
C HIS A 161 3.02 8.02 9.93
N THR A 162 2.88 6.82 10.49
CA THR A 162 1.72 6.44 11.32
C THR A 162 1.70 7.25 12.61
N ALA A 163 2.86 7.43 13.25
CA ALA A 163 3.00 8.20 14.46
C ALA A 163 2.62 9.66 14.28
N VAL A 164 3.14 10.32 13.23
CA VAL A 164 2.84 11.73 12.90
C VAL A 164 1.35 11.92 12.62
N ARG A 165 0.73 11.02 11.88
CA ARG A 165 -0.73 11.06 11.64
C ARG A 165 -1.52 10.91 12.94
N CYS A 166 -1.08 10.06 13.87
CA CYS A 166 -1.71 9.94 15.19
C CYS A 166 -1.58 11.20 16.05
N ILE A 167 -0.50 11.95 15.89
CA ILE A 167 -0.29 13.22 16.61
C ILE A 167 -1.18 14.32 16.04
N SER A 168 -1.47 14.31 14.75
CA SER A 168 -2.19 15.36 14.01
C SER A 168 -3.69 15.40 14.26
N TYR A 169 -4.29 14.43 14.96
CA TYR A 169 -5.73 14.40 15.23
C TYR A 169 -6.18 15.55 16.15
N LYS A 170 -7.30 16.19 15.77
CA LYS A 170 -7.88 17.31 16.50
C LYS A 170 -8.31 16.93 17.92
N ASP A 171 -9.00 15.82 18.06
CA ASP A 171 -9.57 15.35 19.32
C ASP A 171 -9.71 13.82 19.41
N SER A 172 -10.09 13.30 20.57
CA SER A 172 -10.25 11.87 20.80
C SER A 172 -11.40 11.23 19.99
N LYS A 173 -12.43 12.02 19.63
CA LYS A 173 -13.56 11.52 18.81
C LYS A 173 -13.13 11.36 17.39
N ALA A 174 -12.31 12.30 16.85
CA ALA A 174 -11.71 12.19 15.53
C ALA A 174 -10.81 10.96 15.40
N VAL A 175 -9.98 10.68 16.43
CA VAL A 175 -9.17 9.44 16.48
C VAL A 175 -10.06 8.19 16.39
N HIS A 176 -11.13 8.13 17.17
CA HIS A 176 -12.01 6.96 17.19
C HIS A 176 -12.71 6.75 15.85
N ARG A 177 -13.27 7.83 15.26
CA ARG A 177 -13.86 7.77 13.92
C ARG A 177 -12.85 7.35 12.86
N GLY A 178 -11.64 7.92 12.92
CA GLY A 178 -10.55 7.57 12.00
C GLY A 178 -10.15 6.10 12.09
N ILE A 179 -10.12 5.51 13.29
CA ILE A 179 -9.86 4.08 13.47
C ILE A 179 -10.95 3.25 12.80
N VAL A 180 -12.23 3.52 13.07
CA VAL A 180 -13.34 2.73 12.52
C VAL A 180 -13.37 2.83 10.99
N ILE A 181 -13.38 4.04 10.45
CA ILE A 181 -13.42 4.26 8.99
C ILE A 181 -12.16 3.67 8.34
N GLY A 182 -10.98 3.95 8.90
CA GLY A 182 -9.72 3.45 8.38
C GLY A 182 -9.65 1.93 8.37
N THR A 183 -10.13 1.26 9.42
CA THR A 183 -10.17 -0.21 9.46
C THR A 183 -11.04 -0.79 8.36
N ILE A 184 -12.23 -0.21 8.13
CA ILE A 184 -13.13 -0.67 7.07
C ILE A 184 -12.51 -0.45 5.69
N VAL A 185 -11.98 0.76 5.43
CA VAL A 185 -11.37 1.09 4.14
C VAL A 185 -10.15 0.21 3.86
N VAL A 186 -9.25 0.07 4.84
CA VAL A 186 -8.07 -0.78 4.70
C VAL A 186 -8.46 -2.24 4.50
N ALA A 187 -9.48 -2.75 5.21
CA ALA A 187 -9.97 -4.11 5.01
C ALA A 187 -10.47 -4.33 3.57
N ILE A 188 -11.24 -3.41 3.03
CA ILE A 188 -11.73 -3.50 1.64
C ILE A 188 -10.56 -3.44 0.65
N LEU A 189 -9.63 -2.50 0.83
CA LEU A 189 -8.47 -2.35 -0.05
C LEU A 189 -7.57 -3.59 -0.01
N MET A 190 -7.20 -4.05 1.18
CA MET A 190 -6.32 -5.20 1.34
C MET A 190 -6.97 -6.47 0.79
N PHE A 191 -8.19 -6.79 1.24
CA PHE A 191 -8.90 -7.97 0.76
C PHE A 191 -9.15 -7.91 -0.76
N GLY A 192 -9.65 -6.77 -1.26
CA GLY A 192 -9.97 -6.59 -2.67
C GLY A 192 -8.77 -6.73 -3.59
N MET A 193 -7.65 -6.06 -3.26
CA MET A 193 -6.44 -6.11 -4.08
C MET A 193 -5.76 -7.48 -4.05
N HIS A 194 -5.66 -8.12 -2.87
CA HIS A 194 -5.08 -9.45 -2.77
C HIS A 194 -5.94 -10.50 -3.49
N LEU A 195 -7.26 -10.42 -3.34
CA LEU A 195 -8.16 -11.32 -4.05
C LEU A 195 -8.11 -11.09 -5.57
N ALA A 196 -8.10 -9.84 -6.03
CA ALA A 196 -7.95 -9.54 -7.45
C ALA A 196 -6.60 -10.06 -8.00
N GLY A 197 -5.51 -9.93 -7.24
CA GLY A 197 -4.20 -10.47 -7.60
C GLY A 197 -4.21 -12.00 -7.68
N ALA A 198 -4.78 -12.67 -6.69
CA ALA A 198 -4.89 -14.14 -6.66
C ALA A 198 -5.74 -14.67 -7.82
N LEU A 199 -6.93 -14.09 -8.04
CA LEU A 199 -7.80 -14.45 -9.16
C LEU A 199 -7.23 -14.04 -10.52
N GLY A 200 -6.34 -13.06 -10.53
CA GLY A 200 -5.65 -12.59 -11.74
C GLY A 200 -4.88 -13.68 -12.46
N ARG A 201 -4.38 -14.69 -11.74
CA ARG A 201 -3.72 -15.86 -12.35
C ARG A 201 -4.67 -16.69 -13.21
N ALA A 202 -5.96 -16.73 -12.87
CA ALA A 202 -6.97 -17.41 -13.68
C ALA A 202 -7.28 -16.65 -14.98
N VAL A 203 -7.18 -15.32 -14.97
CA VAL A 203 -7.42 -14.45 -16.14
C VAL A 203 -6.16 -14.31 -17.00
N LEU A 204 -4.98 -14.31 -16.40
CA LEU A 204 -3.67 -14.09 -17.01
C LEU A 204 -2.71 -15.25 -16.74
N PRO A 205 -2.99 -16.48 -17.23
CA PRO A 205 -2.18 -17.66 -16.89
C PRO A 205 -0.74 -17.60 -17.41
N GLY A 206 -0.48 -16.84 -18.47
CA GLY A 206 0.83 -16.70 -19.11
C GLY A 206 1.71 -15.56 -18.58
N LEU A 207 1.25 -14.78 -17.58
CA LEU A 207 2.02 -13.65 -17.08
C LEU A 207 3.21 -14.13 -16.22
N THR A 208 4.42 -13.75 -16.63
CA THR A 208 5.67 -14.18 -15.99
C THR A 208 6.18 -13.20 -14.95
N VAL A 209 5.77 -11.91 -15.02
CA VAL A 209 6.20 -10.86 -14.10
C VAL A 209 5.06 -10.53 -13.13
N PRO A 210 5.13 -10.95 -11.86
CA PRO A 210 4.03 -10.76 -10.90
C PRO A 210 3.63 -9.30 -10.68
N ASP A 211 4.58 -8.37 -10.75
CA ASP A 211 4.34 -6.93 -10.53
C ASP A 211 3.43 -6.31 -11.61
N LEU A 212 3.29 -6.96 -12.75
CA LEU A 212 2.44 -6.50 -13.85
C LEU A 212 0.99 -7.01 -13.76
N VAL A 213 0.66 -7.88 -12.79
CA VAL A 213 -0.69 -8.50 -12.69
C VAL A 213 -1.77 -7.42 -12.60
N ILE A 214 -1.71 -6.55 -11.62
CA ILE A 214 -2.75 -5.53 -11.40
C ILE A 214 -2.84 -4.53 -12.54
N PRO A 215 -1.75 -3.90 -13.01
CA PRO A 215 -1.81 -3.01 -14.17
C PRO A 215 -2.38 -3.69 -15.42
N THR A 216 -1.97 -4.91 -15.70
CA THR A 216 -2.45 -5.66 -16.87
C THR A 216 -3.93 -6.02 -16.76
N LEU A 217 -4.39 -6.46 -15.59
CA LEU A 217 -5.80 -6.70 -15.34
C LEU A 217 -6.64 -5.44 -15.54
N MET A 218 -6.18 -4.29 -15.06
CA MET A 218 -6.89 -3.02 -15.26
C MET A 218 -7.08 -2.70 -16.74
N VAL A 219 -6.04 -2.89 -17.55
CA VAL A 219 -6.10 -2.60 -19.00
C VAL A 219 -6.96 -3.61 -19.75
N GLN A 220 -6.93 -4.89 -19.37
CA GLN A 220 -7.62 -5.95 -20.10
C GLN A 220 -9.09 -6.13 -19.69
N VAL A 221 -9.38 -5.93 -18.41
CA VAL A 221 -10.70 -6.26 -17.84
C VAL A 221 -11.63 -5.06 -17.80
N LEU A 222 -11.07 -3.85 -17.71
CA LEU A 222 -11.86 -2.63 -17.63
C LEU A 222 -12.00 -1.95 -19.01
N PRO A 223 -13.11 -1.24 -19.26
CA PRO A 223 -13.22 -0.41 -20.45
C PRO A 223 -12.14 0.69 -20.44
N PRO A 224 -11.65 1.18 -21.60
CA PRO A 224 -10.48 2.06 -21.68
C PRO A 224 -10.56 3.32 -20.80
N TRP A 225 -11.73 3.93 -20.70
CA TRP A 225 -11.94 5.10 -19.85
C TRP A 225 -11.79 4.78 -18.35
N ALA A 226 -12.28 3.61 -17.93
CA ALA A 226 -12.18 3.16 -16.54
C ALA A 226 -10.75 2.69 -16.24
N ALA A 227 -10.10 1.98 -17.16
CA ALA A 227 -8.71 1.59 -17.04
C ALA A 227 -7.81 2.82 -16.85
N GLY A 228 -7.96 3.87 -17.66
CA GLY A 228 -7.20 5.11 -17.51
C GLY A 228 -7.45 5.81 -16.17
N LEU A 229 -8.71 5.92 -15.75
CA LEU A 229 -9.06 6.54 -14.48
C LEU A 229 -8.52 5.73 -13.27
N PHE A 230 -8.67 4.42 -13.30
CA PHE A 230 -8.29 3.56 -12.17
C PHE A 230 -6.82 3.19 -12.14
N LEU A 231 -6.08 3.29 -13.25
CA LEU A 231 -4.62 3.26 -13.23
C LEU A 231 -4.03 4.45 -12.45
N ALA A 232 -4.76 5.56 -12.38
CA ALA A 232 -4.39 6.66 -11.49
C ALA A 232 -4.47 6.29 -10.00
N ALA A 233 -5.24 5.28 -9.60
CA ALA A 233 -5.36 4.87 -8.20
C ALA A 233 -4.08 4.25 -7.62
N PRO A 234 -3.44 3.23 -8.24
CA PRO A 234 -2.13 2.76 -7.82
C PRO A 234 -1.04 3.84 -7.90
N MET A 235 -1.04 4.66 -8.98
CA MET A 235 -0.15 5.84 -9.07
C MET A 235 -0.30 6.73 -7.83
N ALA A 236 -1.53 7.04 -7.51
CA ALA A 236 -1.88 7.83 -6.35
C ALA A 236 -1.42 7.19 -5.04
N ALA A 237 -1.61 5.88 -4.87
CA ALA A 237 -1.16 5.13 -3.70
C ALA A 237 0.35 5.21 -3.51
N ILE A 238 1.09 5.08 -4.61
CA ILE A 238 2.55 5.14 -4.61
C ILE A 238 3.03 6.57 -4.29
N MET A 239 2.34 7.59 -4.79
CA MET A 239 2.67 9.00 -4.55
C MET A 239 2.29 9.50 -3.15
N SER A 240 1.41 8.79 -2.42
CA SER A 240 0.94 9.21 -1.09
C SER A 240 1.86 8.81 0.06
N ASN A 241 2.86 7.97 -0.19
CA ASN A 241 3.84 7.53 0.76
C ASN A 241 5.14 8.29 0.61
#